data_727cf539b78938597052691bd13becda
#
_entry.id   727cf539b78938597052691bd13becda
#
_cell.length_a   1.000
_cell.length_b   1.000
_cell.length_c   1.000
_cell.angle_alpha   90.00
_cell.angle_beta   90.00
_cell.angle_gamma   90.00
#
_symmetry.space_group_name_H-M   'P 1'
#
loop_
_entity.id
_entity.type
_entity.pdbx_description
1 polymer ?
#
loop_
_entity_poly.entity_id
_entity_poly.type
_entity_poly.pdbx_seq_one_letter_code
_entity_poly.pdbx_strand_id
1 'polypeptide(L)'
;YSGGNPWGGISADIDREILYVSTGNAGFFFDGVNRPGKNKYSNSIIAIDIKNKKLLWEFQEIEHDIWDYDIAAPPILTSITVNNNKKVDVVVGVTKTGNTLVLDRLTGNNIYGYIKKKVPLSKTPGEKVSFYQKKFILPEPFAKQVFNKNDITNISEKSHKYISNKIKNKS
;
A
#
# COMPACT_ATOMS: atom_id res chain seq x y z
N TYR A 1 -20.08 -7.15 0.80
CA TYR A 1 -18.89 -6.83 0.00
C TYR A 1 -17.75 -7.73 0.46
N SER A 2 -16.84 -8.11 -0.43
CA SER A 2 -15.65 -8.94 -0.18
C SER A 2 -14.36 -8.11 -0.22
N GLY A 3 -13.21 -8.74 0.01
CA GLY A 3 -11.90 -8.09 0.01
C GLY A 3 -11.53 -7.49 1.37
N GLY A 4 -10.40 -6.80 1.41
CA GLY A 4 -9.86 -6.24 2.65
C GLY A 4 -9.43 -7.27 3.69
N ASN A 5 -9.21 -8.52 3.28
CA ASN A 5 -8.83 -9.62 4.15
C ASN A 5 -7.31 -9.78 4.28
N PRO A 6 -6.82 -10.46 5.33
CA PRO A 6 -5.38 -10.62 5.60
C PRO A 6 -4.79 -11.83 4.84
N TRP A 7 -5.02 -11.93 3.54
CA TRP A 7 -4.55 -13.06 2.74
C TRP A 7 -3.02 -13.15 2.63
N GLY A 8 -2.31 -12.04 2.82
CA GLY A 8 -0.85 -11.98 2.83
C GLY A 8 -0.21 -12.50 4.11
N GLY A 9 -0.99 -12.69 5.17
CA GLY A 9 -0.53 -13.19 6.45
C GLY A 9 -0.55 -12.15 7.57
N ILE A 10 -0.21 -12.62 8.76
CA ILE A 10 -0.21 -11.85 10.01
C ILE A 10 1.09 -12.09 10.78
N SER A 11 1.46 -11.16 11.66
CA SER A 11 2.58 -11.29 12.59
C SER A 11 2.15 -10.96 14.00
N ALA A 12 2.71 -11.63 14.99
CA ALA A 12 2.38 -11.44 16.40
C ALA A 12 3.61 -10.97 17.20
N ASP A 13 3.44 -9.93 17.99
CA ASP A 13 4.33 -9.56 19.08
C ASP A 13 3.79 -10.21 20.34
N ILE A 14 4.38 -11.35 20.70
CA ILE A 14 3.90 -12.16 21.83
C ILE A 14 4.10 -11.43 23.16
N ASP A 15 5.23 -10.73 23.30
CA ASP A 15 5.55 -10.02 24.54
C ASP A 15 4.60 -8.87 24.83
N ARG A 16 4.10 -8.22 23.76
CA ARG A 16 3.16 -7.11 23.87
C ARG A 16 1.69 -7.52 23.65
N GLU A 17 1.45 -8.79 23.36
CA GLU A 17 0.12 -9.31 23.03
C GLU A 17 -0.58 -8.55 21.88
N ILE A 18 0.19 -8.19 20.80
CA ILE A 18 -0.31 -7.43 19.67
C ILE A 18 -0.20 -8.24 18.38
N LEU A 19 -1.29 -8.31 17.62
CA LEU A 19 -1.28 -8.81 16.23
C LEU A 19 -1.14 -7.64 15.25
N TYR A 20 -0.30 -7.84 14.24
CA TYR A 20 -0.17 -6.95 13.10
C TYR A 20 -0.65 -7.67 11.84
N VAL A 21 -1.56 -7.03 11.14
CA VAL A 21 -2.32 -7.62 10.03
C VAL A 21 -2.16 -6.75 8.81
N SER A 22 -1.66 -7.31 7.70
CA SER A 22 -1.70 -6.67 6.38
C SER A 22 -3.00 -7.03 5.68
N THR A 23 -3.67 -6.05 5.08
CA THR A 23 -4.94 -6.27 4.38
C THR A 23 -4.82 -5.95 2.89
N GLY A 24 -5.57 -6.70 2.10
CA GLY A 24 -5.71 -6.48 0.66
C GLY A 24 -6.73 -5.40 0.31
N ASN A 25 -6.94 -5.22 -0.99
CA ASN A 25 -7.92 -4.30 -1.53
C ASN A 25 -9.36 -4.73 -1.20
N ALA A 26 -10.27 -3.76 -1.14
CA ALA A 26 -11.71 -4.03 -1.06
C ALA A 26 -12.23 -4.68 -2.35
N GLY A 27 -13.24 -5.54 -2.25
CA GLY A 27 -13.83 -6.25 -3.39
C GLY A 27 -14.32 -5.34 -4.52
N PHE A 28 -14.46 -5.90 -5.72
CA PHE A 28 -14.56 -5.17 -6.99
C PHE A 28 -13.29 -4.34 -7.26
N PHE A 29 -12.17 -5.04 -7.37
CA PHE A 29 -10.80 -4.52 -7.29
C PHE A 29 -10.51 -3.32 -8.21
N PHE A 30 -11.12 -3.27 -9.39
CA PHE A 30 -10.91 -2.22 -10.40
C PHE A 30 -12.12 -1.27 -10.57
N ASP A 31 -13.16 -1.44 -9.76
CA ASP A 31 -14.38 -0.64 -9.75
C ASP A 31 -14.81 -0.39 -8.31
N GLY A 32 -14.86 0.87 -7.93
CA GLY A 32 -15.24 1.30 -6.58
C GLY A 32 -16.62 1.97 -6.50
N VAL A 33 -17.39 2.03 -7.60
CA VAL A 33 -18.69 2.73 -7.66
C VAL A 33 -19.62 2.31 -6.52
N ASN A 34 -19.67 1.02 -6.23
CA ASN A 34 -20.55 0.44 -5.21
C ASN A 34 -19.94 0.39 -3.79
N ARG A 35 -18.72 0.90 -3.60
CA ARG A 35 -18.05 0.96 -2.30
C ARG A 35 -17.52 2.36 -1.99
N PRO A 36 -18.40 3.37 -1.88
CA PRO A 36 -17.99 4.77 -1.71
C PRO A 36 -17.13 4.98 -0.46
N GLY A 37 -16.37 6.06 -0.44
CA GLY A 37 -15.51 6.45 0.67
C GLY A 37 -14.12 5.82 0.62
N LYS A 38 -13.37 5.89 1.72
CA LYS A 38 -11.97 5.48 1.77
C LYS A 38 -11.75 3.96 1.77
N ASN A 39 -12.79 3.18 1.99
CA ASN A 39 -12.75 1.73 2.21
C ASN A 39 -11.79 1.37 3.36
N LYS A 40 -12.08 1.94 4.51
CA LYS A 40 -11.30 1.80 5.74
C LYS A 40 -10.96 0.35 6.05
N TYR A 41 -9.76 0.10 6.56
CA TYR A 41 -9.18 -1.22 6.83
C TYR A 41 -8.78 -2.06 5.62
N SER A 42 -9.05 -1.63 4.39
CA SER A 42 -8.41 -2.20 3.21
C SER A 42 -7.07 -1.54 2.92
N ASN A 43 -6.18 -2.21 2.20
CA ASN A 43 -4.84 -1.70 1.84
C ASN A 43 -4.09 -1.12 3.06
N SER A 44 -4.20 -1.82 4.20
CA SER A 44 -3.79 -1.30 5.51
C SER A 44 -2.87 -2.26 6.26
N ILE A 45 -2.05 -1.70 7.16
CA ILE A 45 -1.49 -2.44 8.28
C ILE A 45 -2.31 -2.05 9.51
N ILE A 46 -2.77 -3.06 10.25
CA ILE A 46 -3.66 -2.91 11.39
C ILE A 46 -2.99 -3.56 12.61
N ALA A 47 -3.01 -2.90 13.76
CA ALA A 47 -2.59 -3.47 15.04
C ALA A 47 -3.80 -3.75 15.93
N ILE A 48 -3.85 -4.95 16.49
CA ILE A 48 -4.94 -5.46 17.31
C ILE A 48 -4.37 -5.95 18.63
N ASP A 49 -4.90 -5.43 19.74
CA ASP A 49 -4.67 -5.97 21.07
C ASP A 49 -5.37 -7.34 21.19
N ILE A 50 -4.59 -8.40 21.38
CA ILE A 50 -5.09 -9.79 21.41
C ILE A 50 -5.95 -9.99 22.68
N LYS A 51 -5.47 -9.48 23.82
CA LYS A 51 -6.10 -9.69 25.14
C LYS A 51 -7.47 -9.02 25.20
N ASN A 52 -7.53 -7.75 24.81
CA ASN A 52 -8.74 -6.94 24.89
C ASN A 52 -9.59 -7.00 23.60
N LYS A 53 -9.11 -7.66 22.54
CA LYS A 53 -9.77 -7.76 21.23
C LYS A 53 -10.11 -6.38 20.64
N LYS A 54 -9.20 -5.42 20.78
CA LYS A 54 -9.40 -4.04 20.37
C LYS A 54 -8.43 -3.64 19.28
N LEU A 55 -8.92 -2.85 18.34
CA LEU A 55 -8.07 -2.14 17.39
C LEU A 55 -7.25 -1.09 18.15
N LEU A 56 -5.92 -1.14 18.00
CA LEU A 56 -5.00 -0.15 18.55
C LEU A 56 -4.80 0.99 17.58
N TRP A 57 -4.43 0.66 16.34
CA TRP A 57 -4.24 1.62 15.26
C TRP A 57 -4.38 0.96 13.89
N GLU A 58 -4.53 1.79 12.89
CA GLU A 58 -4.56 1.42 11.48
C GLU A 58 -3.72 2.42 10.67
N PHE A 59 -2.99 1.91 9.70
CA PHE A 59 -2.31 2.72 8.69
C PHE A 59 -2.72 2.26 7.31
N GLN A 60 -3.59 3.01 6.65
CA GLN A 60 -4.04 2.74 5.29
C GLN A 60 -3.06 3.35 4.28
N GLU A 61 -2.48 2.56 3.38
CA GLU A 61 -1.57 3.05 2.34
C GLU A 61 -2.35 3.78 1.24
N ILE A 62 -3.32 3.10 0.63
CA ILE A 62 -4.13 3.60 -0.49
C ILE A 62 -5.59 3.72 -0.06
N GLU A 63 -6.15 4.90 -0.22
CA GLU A 63 -7.56 5.17 0.03
C GLU A 63 -8.38 4.93 -1.25
N HIS A 64 -9.49 4.21 -1.15
CA HIS A 64 -10.39 3.90 -2.27
C HIS A 64 -9.63 3.35 -3.48
N ASP A 65 -8.94 2.24 -3.26
CA ASP A 65 -8.09 1.62 -4.27
C ASP A 65 -8.90 1.02 -5.42
N ILE A 66 -8.59 1.41 -6.65
CA ILE A 66 -9.15 0.86 -7.90
C ILE A 66 -8.05 0.30 -8.81
N TRP A 67 -6.88 -0.02 -8.25
CA TRP A 67 -5.71 -0.53 -8.97
C TRP A 67 -5.23 -1.88 -8.46
N ASP A 68 -5.89 -2.42 -7.43
CA ASP A 68 -5.53 -3.68 -6.77
C ASP A 68 -4.15 -3.63 -6.10
N TYR A 69 -3.89 -2.59 -5.34
CA TYR A 69 -2.64 -2.35 -4.63
C TYR A 69 -2.59 -2.96 -3.22
N ASP A 70 -2.87 -4.26 -3.12
CA ASP A 70 -2.80 -4.97 -1.84
C ASP A 70 -1.49 -4.77 -1.07
N ILE A 71 -1.55 -4.91 0.26
CA ILE A 71 -0.39 -5.24 1.07
C ILE A 71 -0.35 -6.76 1.20
N ALA A 72 0.38 -7.39 0.28
CA ALA A 72 0.31 -8.84 0.01
C ALA A 72 1.28 -9.69 0.84
N ALA A 73 2.08 -9.09 1.72
CA ALA A 73 3.07 -9.77 2.55
C ALA A 73 2.74 -9.61 4.04
N PRO A 74 3.08 -10.59 4.89
CA PRO A 74 2.93 -10.43 6.33
C PRO A 74 3.83 -9.30 6.84
N PRO A 75 3.40 -8.52 7.85
CA PRO A 75 4.25 -7.50 8.43
C PRO A 75 5.48 -8.10 9.10
N ILE A 76 6.63 -7.43 9.00
CA ILE A 76 7.87 -7.84 9.65
C ILE A 76 8.06 -7.00 10.91
N LEU A 77 8.31 -7.67 12.05
CA LEU A 77 8.59 -7.01 13.33
C LEU A 77 10.11 -6.92 13.52
N THR A 78 10.62 -5.70 13.71
CA THR A 78 12.04 -5.46 13.90
C THR A 78 12.26 -4.17 14.70
N SER A 79 13.52 -3.82 14.92
CA SER A 79 13.91 -2.52 15.47
C SER A 79 14.89 -1.85 14.54
N ILE A 80 14.79 -0.55 14.41
CA ILE A 80 15.72 0.27 13.62
C ILE A 80 16.34 1.34 14.49
N THR A 81 17.50 1.81 14.09
CA THR A 81 18.13 3.00 14.68
C THR A 81 17.78 4.21 13.83
N VAL A 82 17.16 5.18 14.43
CA VAL A 82 16.84 6.47 13.81
C VAL A 82 17.81 7.55 14.30
N ASN A 83 17.58 8.80 13.93
CA ASN A 83 18.41 9.93 14.31
C ASN A 83 18.82 9.90 15.79
N ASN A 84 20.06 10.32 16.10
CA ASN A 84 20.67 10.34 17.44
C ASN A 84 20.79 8.96 18.11
N ASN A 85 21.00 7.90 17.33
CA ASN A 85 21.15 6.53 17.82
C ASN A 85 19.94 6.00 18.63
N LYS A 86 18.76 6.60 18.46
CA LYS A 86 17.55 6.14 19.12
C LYS A 86 17.06 4.85 18.46
N LYS A 87 16.97 3.78 19.24
CA LYS A 87 16.35 2.51 18.80
C LYS A 87 14.83 2.64 18.87
N VAL A 88 14.15 2.27 17.78
CA VAL A 88 12.69 2.30 17.68
C VAL A 88 12.20 0.95 17.17
N ASP A 89 11.24 0.36 17.87
CA ASP A 89 10.57 -0.85 17.43
C ASP A 89 9.57 -0.51 16.34
N VAL A 90 9.67 -1.19 15.21
CA VAL A 90 8.85 -0.93 14.03
C VAL A 90 8.16 -2.18 13.52
N VAL A 91 7.07 -1.96 12.83
CA VAL A 91 6.45 -2.93 11.93
C VAL A 91 6.67 -2.48 10.50
N VAL A 92 7.18 -3.38 9.67
CA VAL A 92 7.55 -3.09 8.28
C VAL A 92 6.63 -3.88 7.35
N GLY A 93 6.03 -3.20 6.38
CA GLY A 93 5.22 -3.82 5.33
C GLY A 93 5.76 -3.49 3.95
N VAL A 94 5.88 -4.49 3.07
CA VAL A 94 6.16 -4.30 1.65
C VAL A 94 4.86 -4.38 0.86
N THR A 95 4.72 -3.53 -0.15
CA THR A 95 3.44 -3.32 -0.81
C THR A 95 3.53 -3.49 -2.32
N LYS A 96 2.41 -3.76 -2.98
CA LYS A 96 2.34 -3.85 -4.45
C LYS A 96 2.73 -2.55 -5.17
N THR A 97 2.64 -1.42 -4.49
CA THR A 97 3.10 -0.14 -5.05
C THR A 97 4.63 -0.04 -5.12
N GLY A 98 5.35 -1.00 -4.55
CA GLY A 98 6.81 -0.99 -4.46
C GLY A 98 7.34 -0.17 -3.29
N ASN A 99 6.49 0.23 -2.36
CA ASN A 99 6.88 0.94 -1.15
C ASN A 99 7.24 -0.02 -0.01
N THR A 100 8.10 0.46 0.87
CA THR A 100 8.35 -0.15 2.18
C THR A 100 7.77 0.79 3.24
N LEU A 101 6.69 0.36 3.89
CA LEU A 101 6.09 1.07 5.00
C LEU A 101 6.89 0.76 6.27
N VAL A 102 7.37 1.77 6.98
CA VAL A 102 8.08 1.61 8.27
C VAL A 102 7.29 2.38 9.33
N LEU A 103 6.54 1.65 10.13
CA LEU A 103 5.61 2.22 11.09
C LEU A 103 6.10 1.97 12.52
N ASP A 104 5.97 2.96 13.38
CA ASP A 104 6.17 2.77 14.81
C ASP A 104 5.21 1.68 15.32
N ARG A 105 5.75 0.69 16.01
CA ARG A 105 5.01 -0.53 16.40
C ARG A 105 3.85 -0.24 17.35
N LEU A 106 3.97 0.77 18.18
CA LEU A 106 2.94 1.08 19.17
C LEU A 106 1.89 2.09 18.67
N THR A 107 2.30 3.02 17.81
CA THR A 107 1.43 4.13 17.40
C THR A 107 0.92 4.04 15.97
N GLY A 108 1.54 3.23 15.11
CA GLY A 108 1.25 3.15 13.69
C GLY A 108 1.73 4.35 12.86
N ASN A 109 2.43 5.30 13.48
CA ASN A 109 2.97 6.46 12.77
C ASN A 109 4.09 6.04 11.82
N ASN A 110 4.06 6.52 10.58
CA ASN A 110 5.14 6.27 9.64
C ASN A 110 6.40 7.04 10.07
N ILE A 111 7.52 6.31 10.24
CA ILE A 111 8.78 6.86 10.76
C ILE A 111 9.36 7.95 9.86
N TYR A 112 9.25 7.78 8.54
CA TYR A 112 9.81 8.71 7.56
C TYR A 112 8.78 9.70 7.02
N GLY A 113 7.51 9.55 7.42
CA GLY A 113 6.42 10.38 6.92
C GLY A 113 6.05 10.09 5.46
N TYR A 114 5.17 10.91 4.93
CA TYR A 114 4.73 10.88 3.54
C TYR A 114 4.19 12.26 3.14
N ILE A 115 4.13 12.53 1.83
CA ILE A 115 3.42 13.69 1.30
C ILE A 115 2.11 13.25 0.65
N LYS A 116 1.10 14.12 0.64
CA LYS A 116 -0.14 13.88 -0.11
C LYS A 116 0.04 14.37 -1.54
N LYS A 117 -0.09 13.46 -2.50
CA LYS A 117 -0.01 13.77 -3.93
C LYS A 117 -1.37 13.61 -4.58
N LYS A 118 -1.77 14.60 -5.40
CA LYS A 118 -2.96 14.50 -6.24
C LYS A 118 -2.79 13.40 -7.28
N VAL A 119 -3.82 12.60 -7.46
CA VAL A 119 -3.85 11.49 -8.42
C VAL A 119 -4.89 11.73 -9.50
N PRO A 120 -4.75 11.11 -10.69
CA PRO A 120 -5.76 11.19 -11.74
C PRO A 120 -7.11 10.68 -11.25
N LEU A 121 -8.18 11.33 -11.73
CA LEU A 121 -9.54 10.87 -11.46
C LEU A 121 -9.88 9.67 -12.34
N SER A 122 -10.75 8.82 -11.84
CA SER A 122 -11.37 7.77 -12.66
C SER A 122 -12.26 8.38 -13.73
N LYS A 123 -12.27 7.76 -14.91
CA LYS A 123 -13.20 8.08 -16.00
C LYS A 123 -14.46 7.20 -15.97
N THR A 124 -14.54 6.26 -15.05
CA THR A 124 -15.70 5.37 -14.87
C THR A 124 -16.88 6.19 -14.33
N PRO A 125 -18.05 6.17 -14.98
CA PRO A 125 -19.23 6.90 -14.50
C PRO A 125 -19.61 6.47 -13.09
N GLY A 126 -19.79 7.45 -12.19
CA GLY A 126 -20.17 7.23 -10.78
C GLY A 126 -19.01 6.91 -9.84
N GLU A 127 -17.79 6.68 -10.35
CA GLU A 127 -16.60 6.39 -9.53
C GLU A 127 -16.11 7.65 -8.79
N LYS A 128 -15.90 7.54 -7.50
CA LYS A 128 -15.45 8.63 -6.62
C LYS A 128 -14.15 8.26 -5.92
N VAL A 129 -13.05 8.30 -6.66
CA VAL A 129 -11.71 8.03 -6.09
C VAL A 129 -11.27 9.11 -5.10
N SER A 130 -10.36 8.78 -4.20
CA SER A 130 -9.69 9.76 -3.36
C SER A 130 -8.79 10.66 -4.20
N PHE A 131 -8.98 11.99 -4.12
CA PHE A 131 -8.19 12.96 -4.89
C PHE A 131 -6.70 12.97 -4.56
N TYR A 132 -6.36 12.54 -3.33
CA TYR A 132 -4.99 12.55 -2.82
C TYR A 132 -4.64 11.18 -2.28
N GLN A 133 -3.46 10.69 -2.66
CA GLN A 133 -2.87 9.48 -2.11
C GLN A 133 -1.55 9.81 -1.40
N LYS A 134 -1.13 8.92 -0.50
CA LYS A 134 0.15 9.03 0.18
C LYS A 134 1.27 8.70 -0.79
N LYS A 135 2.27 9.57 -0.88
CA LYS A 135 3.52 9.30 -1.59
C LYS A 135 4.65 9.22 -0.58
N PHE A 136 5.27 8.07 -0.50
CA PHE A 136 6.42 7.81 0.34
C PHE A 136 7.70 8.19 -0.43
N ILE A 137 8.68 8.72 0.30
CA ILE A 137 9.99 9.11 -0.26
C ILE A 137 11.06 8.19 0.34
N LEU A 138 10.94 7.87 1.61
CA LEU A 138 11.85 6.99 2.35
C LEU A 138 11.08 5.87 3.06
N PRO A 139 11.66 4.65 3.12
CA PRO A 139 12.78 4.20 2.27
C PRO A 139 12.47 4.38 0.80
N GLU A 140 13.49 4.49 -0.06
CA GLU A 140 13.26 4.56 -1.50
C GLU A 140 12.43 3.35 -1.97
N PRO A 141 11.43 3.56 -2.85
CA PRO A 141 10.64 2.46 -3.39
C PRO A 141 11.55 1.41 -4.06
N PHE A 142 11.35 0.14 -3.74
CA PHE A 142 12.10 -0.97 -4.34
C PHE A 142 11.65 -1.32 -5.75
N ALA A 143 10.50 -0.80 -6.19
CA ALA A 143 10.00 -0.95 -7.55
C ALA A 143 9.97 0.42 -8.26
N LYS A 144 10.18 0.38 -9.56
CA LYS A 144 10.17 1.57 -10.41
C LYS A 144 8.82 2.27 -10.37
N GLN A 145 8.85 3.57 -10.07
CA GLN A 145 7.64 4.39 -9.86
C GLN A 145 7.17 5.13 -11.12
N VAL A 146 7.97 5.16 -12.17
CA VAL A 146 7.67 5.86 -13.42
C VAL A 146 8.02 4.96 -14.59
N PHE A 147 7.08 4.79 -15.51
CA PHE A 147 7.32 4.15 -16.79
C PHE A 147 7.87 5.17 -17.79
N ASN A 148 8.90 4.79 -18.53
CA ASN A 148 9.45 5.58 -19.62
C ASN A 148 9.67 4.73 -20.88
N LYS A 149 10.05 5.37 -22.01
CA LYS A 149 10.21 4.66 -23.29
C LYS A 149 11.24 3.53 -23.24
N ASN A 150 12.24 3.60 -22.38
CA ASN A 150 13.27 2.57 -22.24
C ASN A 150 12.76 1.32 -21.51
N ASP A 151 11.56 1.39 -20.90
CA ASP A 151 10.91 0.27 -20.22
C ASP A 151 10.05 -0.57 -21.17
N ILE A 152 9.93 -0.14 -22.43
CA ILE A 152 9.21 -0.91 -23.43
C ILE A 152 9.98 -2.21 -23.69
N THR A 153 9.24 -3.32 -23.69
CA THR A 153 9.82 -4.66 -23.90
C THR A 153 10.69 -4.73 -25.15
N ASN A 154 11.82 -5.39 -25.06
CA ASN A 154 12.77 -5.67 -26.15
C ASN A 154 12.89 -7.16 -26.47
N ILE A 155 11.94 -7.99 -26.04
CA ILE A 155 11.91 -9.45 -26.26
C ILE A 155 11.95 -9.76 -27.77
N SER A 156 11.28 -8.93 -28.60
CA SER A 156 11.34 -8.97 -30.03
C SER A 156 10.99 -7.60 -30.64
N GLU A 157 11.45 -7.32 -31.87
CA GLU A 157 11.09 -6.09 -32.59
C GLU A 157 9.57 -5.95 -32.76
N LYS A 158 8.87 -7.06 -33.02
CA LYS A 158 7.41 -7.10 -33.16
C LYS A 158 6.73 -6.66 -31.85
N SER A 159 7.16 -7.20 -30.72
CA SER A 159 6.62 -6.84 -29.38
C SER A 159 6.92 -5.39 -29.06
N HIS A 160 8.14 -4.93 -29.31
CA HIS A 160 8.54 -3.54 -29.06
C HIS A 160 7.68 -2.57 -29.87
N LYS A 161 7.53 -2.80 -31.18
CA LYS A 161 6.72 -1.97 -32.09
C LYS A 161 5.24 -1.96 -31.69
N TYR A 162 4.69 -3.12 -31.31
CA TYR A 162 3.30 -3.25 -30.86
C TYR A 162 3.03 -2.42 -29.59
N ILE A 163 3.86 -2.57 -28.55
CA ILE A 163 3.71 -1.83 -27.29
C ILE A 163 3.96 -0.33 -27.49
N SER A 164 4.99 0.05 -28.28
CA SER A 164 5.28 1.45 -28.61
C SER A 164 4.08 2.16 -29.26
N ASN A 165 3.41 1.50 -30.18
CA ASN A 165 2.21 2.04 -30.84
C ASN A 165 1.02 2.15 -29.87
N LYS A 166 0.82 1.15 -29.00
CA LYS A 166 -0.24 1.21 -27.98
C LYS A 166 -0.08 2.38 -27.01
N ILE A 167 1.15 2.69 -26.61
CA ILE A 167 1.44 3.78 -25.68
C ILE A 167 1.20 5.13 -26.35
N LYS A 168 1.65 5.32 -27.59
CA LYS A 168 1.44 6.57 -28.36
C LYS A 168 -0.05 6.93 -28.51
N ASN A 169 -0.92 5.94 -28.61
CA ASN A 169 -2.35 6.15 -28.80
C ASN A 169 -3.13 6.39 -27.49
N LYS A 170 -2.46 6.38 -26.34
CA LYS A 170 -3.06 6.58 -25.01
C LYS A 170 -2.56 7.83 -24.28
N SER A 171 -1.59 8.55 -24.85
CA SER A 171 -1.04 9.80 -24.29
C SER A 171 -1.81 11.03 -24.77
#